data_8d0146e85f2c10a11e6fde1cb566ed5a
#
_entry.id   8d0146e85f2c10a11e6fde1cb566ed5a
#
_cell.length_a   1.000
_cell.length_b   1.000
_cell.length_c   1.000
_cell.angle_alpha   90.00
_cell.angle_beta   90.00
_cell.angle_gamma   90.00
#
_symmetry.space_group_name_H-M   'P 1'
#
loop_
_entity.id
_entity.type
_entity.pdbx_description
1 polymer ?
#
loop_
_entity_poly.entity_id
_entity_poly.type
_entity_poly.pdbx_seq_one_letter_code
_entity_poly.pdbx_strand_id
1 'polypeptide(L)'
;MTLQRAVVALALVLSGPAWAQVTAPEASMETKVEVSGVKDPELRPYRIMSRGLDAFDKHHGLAPSASLRFELKNQDGTTQSPDGLALRLSGDTVDLPLALDSDATFILPRSQEAFDDNADLVLNRKKSRMRWRPRVRSPGVPENVRRLGDLRLECEVAWAVMKDEINIVARSAMAVVGGMCHAPMTALSYRAPKRLEAARLTSGERSRLLTLSEDHHSFIVPVRSKEWDNESLITYEFAADTQQAAPLQAAPLQTAQKEQGAEAP
;
A
#
# COMPACT_ATOMS: atom_id res chain seq x y z
N MET A 1 -74.45 14.27 61.74
CA MET A 1 -73.80 15.28 60.95
C MET A 1 -72.74 14.57 60.13
N THR A 2 -73.08 14.17 58.92
CA THR A 2 -72.15 13.43 58.05
C THR A 2 -72.32 13.97 56.62
N LEU A 3 -71.33 14.67 56.15
CA LEU A 3 -71.24 15.21 54.79
C LEU A 3 -70.74 14.14 53.83
N GLN A 4 -71.56 13.84 52.86
CA GLN A 4 -71.24 12.95 51.76
C GLN A 4 -70.68 13.78 50.63
N ARG A 5 -69.43 13.48 50.22
CA ARG A 5 -68.78 14.12 49.07
C ARG A 5 -68.70 13.15 47.90
N ALA A 6 -69.39 13.56 46.84
CA ALA A 6 -69.39 12.89 45.54
C ALA A 6 -68.05 13.09 44.86
N VAL A 7 -67.42 12.02 44.37
CA VAL A 7 -66.24 12.03 43.53
C VAL A 7 -66.65 11.88 42.07
N VAL A 8 -66.38 12.94 41.30
CA VAL A 8 -66.57 12.92 39.84
C VAL A 8 -65.26 12.42 39.24
N ALA A 9 -65.28 11.28 38.58
CA ALA A 9 -64.12 10.74 37.83
C ALA A 9 -64.06 11.39 36.43
N LEU A 10 -63.01 12.16 36.18
CA LEU A 10 -62.70 12.75 34.90
C LEU A 10 -61.72 11.83 34.17
N ALA A 11 -62.18 11.18 33.09
CA ALA A 11 -61.35 10.35 32.23
C ALA A 11 -60.51 11.24 31.28
N LEU A 12 -59.22 11.34 31.48
CA LEU A 12 -58.30 11.99 30.58
C LEU A 12 -57.79 10.96 29.54
N VAL A 13 -58.16 11.13 28.28
CA VAL A 13 -57.63 10.40 27.13
C VAL A 13 -56.26 11.01 26.80
N LEU A 14 -55.18 10.31 27.15
CA LEU A 14 -53.80 10.68 26.77
C LEU A 14 -53.48 10.08 25.40
N SER A 15 -53.55 10.95 24.36
CA SER A 15 -52.99 10.65 23.04
C SER A 15 -51.48 10.74 23.11
N GLY A 16 -50.81 9.59 23.21
CA GLY A 16 -49.33 9.52 23.14
C GLY A 16 -48.79 9.73 21.72
N PRO A 17 -47.71 10.48 21.54
CA PRO A 17 -47.05 10.59 20.23
C PRO A 17 -46.44 9.23 19.82
N ALA A 18 -46.70 8.81 18.59
CA ALA A 18 -46.06 7.66 17.96
C ALA A 18 -44.56 7.96 17.78
N TRP A 19 -43.76 7.30 18.56
CA TRP A 19 -42.30 7.32 18.38
C TRP A 19 -41.99 6.43 17.18
N ALA A 20 -41.52 7.06 16.07
CA ALA A 20 -40.95 6.34 14.94
C ALA A 20 -39.70 5.61 15.45
N GLN A 21 -39.76 4.30 15.42
CA GLN A 21 -38.56 3.46 15.63
C GLN A 21 -37.61 3.71 14.45
N VAL A 22 -36.54 4.46 14.71
CA VAL A 22 -35.38 4.52 13.83
C VAL A 22 -34.72 3.16 13.94
N THR A 23 -34.89 2.33 12.92
CA THR A 23 -34.14 1.10 12.73
C THR A 23 -32.66 1.49 12.62
N ALA A 24 -31.88 1.09 13.61
CA ALA A 24 -30.43 1.19 13.56
C ALA A 24 -29.93 0.42 12.30
N PRO A 25 -28.93 0.92 11.56
CA PRO A 25 -28.35 0.17 10.46
C PRO A 25 -27.75 -1.13 11.04
N GLU A 26 -28.11 -2.24 10.42
CA GLU A 26 -27.54 -3.56 10.70
C GLU A 26 -26.01 -3.45 10.72
N ALA A 27 -25.43 -3.91 11.82
CA ALA A 27 -23.99 -4.07 11.96
C ALA A 27 -23.47 -4.87 10.77
N SER A 28 -22.57 -4.26 10.02
CA SER A 28 -21.84 -4.96 8.97
C SER A 28 -21.27 -6.25 9.55
N MET A 29 -21.62 -7.38 8.94
CA MET A 29 -21.02 -8.67 9.28
C MET A 29 -19.52 -8.53 9.15
N GLU A 30 -18.83 -8.51 10.29
CA GLU A 30 -17.40 -8.74 10.33
C GLU A 30 -17.17 -10.13 9.75
N THR A 31 -16.68 -10.16 8.51
CA THR A 31 -16.24 -11.40 7.88
C THR A 31 -15.03 -11.86 8.68
N LYS A 32 -15.24 -12.77 9.63
CA LYS A 32 -14.17 -13.44 10.36
C LYS A 32 -13.37 -14.26 9.37
N VAL A 33 -12.33 -13.66 8.81
CA VAL A 33 -11.40 -14.35 7.91
C VAL A 33 -10.50 -15.23 8.78
N GLU A 34 -10.75 -16.53 8.76
CA GLU A 34 -9.87 -17.50 9.42
C GLU A 34 -8.54 -17.58 8.67
N VAL A 35 -7.47 -17.14 9.31
CA VAL A 35 -6.08 -17.30 8.85
C VAL A 35 -5.56 -18.73 9.09
N SER A 36 -6.31 -19.56 9.82
CA SER A 36 -5.92 -20.85 10.37
C SER A 36 -5.82 -22.03 9.38
N GLY A 37 -5.73 -21.79 8.07
CA GLY A 37 -5.67 -22.86 7.07
C GLY A 37 -4.35 -23.03 6.31
N VAL A 38 -3.39 -22.13 6.46
CA VAL A 38 -2.14 -22.17 5.69
C VAL A 38 -1.05 -22.87 6.49
N LYS A 39 -0.56 -24.00 5.98
CA LYS A 39 0.61 -24.66 6.55
C LYS A 39 1.84 -23.77 6.32
N ASP A 40 2.58 -23.43 7.39
CA ASP A 40 3.76 -22.55 7.38
C ASP A 40 3.45 -21.14 6.82
N PRO A 41 2.65 -20.34 7.55
CA PRO A 41 2.24 -19.01 7.10
C PRO A 41 3.42 -18.02 7.08
N GLU A 42 3.28 -16.94 6.31
CA GLU A 42 4.23 -15.83 6.35
C GLU A 42 4.09 -15.08 7.67
N LEU A 43 5.20 -14.97 8.41
CA LEU A 43 5.27 -14.32 9.71
C LEU A 43 6.27 -13.16 9.68
N ARG A 44 5.94 -12.09 10.41
CA ARG A 44 6.85 -10.97 10.67
C ARG A 44 6.75 -10.55 12.14
N PRO A 45 7.82 -10.66 12.92
CA PRO A 45 7.79 -10.26 14.32
C PRO A 45 7.40 -8.79 14.48
N TYR A 46 6.39 -8.53 15.30
CA TYR A 46 5.93 -7.17 15.55
C TYR A 46 7.04 -6.26 16.06
N ARG A 47 7.93 -6.77 16.95
CA ARG A 47 9.08 -6.03 17.48
C ARG A 47 10.04 -5.56 16.40
N ILE A 48 10.17 -6.28 15.28
CA ILE A 48 10.99 -5.85 14.15
C ILE A 48 10.26 -4.78 13.36
N MET A 49 8.98 -4.99 13.09
CA MET A 49 8.17 -4.04 12.32
C MET A 49 7.95 -2.72 13.07
N SER A 50 7.81 -2.75 14.39
CA SER A 50 7.65 -1.56 15.24
C SER A 50 8.87 -0.64 15.18
N ARG A 51 10.08 -1.17 14.98
CA ARG A 51 11.28 -0.33 14.74
C ARG A 51 11.12 0.58 13.50
N GLY A 52 10.31 0.16 12.53
CA GLY A 52 9.96 1.00 11.39
C GLY A 52 9.14 2.22 11.80
N LEU A 53 8.21 2.06 12.75
CA LEU A 53 7.45 3.16 13.31
C LEU A 53 8.37 4.14 14.06
N ASP A 54 9.33 3.62 14.84
CA ASP A 54 10.29 4.44 15.56
C ASP A 54 11.22 5.21 14.63
N ALA A 55 11.67 4.56 13.54
CA ALA A 55 12.49 5.21 12.51
C ALA A 55 11.69 6.31 11.77
N PHE A 56 10.41 6.06 11.50
CA PHE A 56 9.53 7.06 10.89
C PHE A 56 9.44 8.31 11.77
N ASP A 57 9.15 8.16 13.06
CA ASP A 57 9.05 9.30 13.98
C ASP A 57 10.40 10.03 14.10
N LYS A 58 11.49 9.29 14.24
CA LYS A 58 12.84 9.83 14.37
C LYS A 58 13.25 10.68 13.16
N HIS A 59 12.89 10.24 11.97
CA HIS A 59 13.32 10.85 10.72
C HIS A 59 12.19 11.62 10.01
N HIS A 60 11.06 11.86 10.69
CA HIS A 60 9.86 12.48 10.12
C HIS A 60 10.13 13.87 9.51
N GLY A 61 11.16 14.58 9.97
CA GLY A 61 11.60 15.86 9.38
C GLY A 61 12.00 15.79 7.90
N LEU A 62 12.27 14.59 7.35
CA LEU A 62 12.52 14.40 5.91
C LEU A 62 11.25 14.59 5.06
N ALA A 63 10.08 14.31 5.64
CA ALA A 63 8.78 14.43 5.01
C ALA A 63 7.69 14.72 6.06
N PRO A 64 7.59 15.95 6.59
CA PRO A 64 6.76 16.26 7.75
C PRO A 64 5.26 16.04 7.61
N SER A 65 4.74 16.00 6.38
CA SER A 65 3.33 15.76 6.08
C SER A 65 3.04 14.32 5.67
N ALA A 66 4.07 13.47 5.56
CA ALA A 66 3.90 12.11 5.08
C ALA A 66 3.25 11.19 6.13
N SER A 67 2.59 10.16 5.66
CA SER A 67 2.13 9.03 6.45
C SER A 67 2.92 7.77 6.10
N LEU A 68 3.04 6.86 7.07
CA LEU A 68 3.64 5.55 6.91
C LEU A 68 2.54 4.48 6.78
N ARG A 69 2.66 3.67 5.77
CA ARG A 69 1.96 2.39 5.61
C ARG A 69 2.97 1.31 5.31
N PHE A 70 2.58 0.06 5.49
CA PHE A 70 3.33 -1.08 4.98
C PHE A 70 2.59 -1.69 3.81
N GLU A 71 3.31 -2.18 2.83
CA GLU A 71 2.81 -2.69 1.56
C GLU A 71 3.24 -4.16 1.40
N LEU A 72 2.30 -4.99 0.96
CA LEU A 72 2.55 -6.38 0.61
C LEU A 72 2.75 -6.49 -0.89
N LYS A 73 3.90 -7.00 -1.31
CA LYS A 73 4.24 -7.21 -2.72
C LYS A 73 4.55 -8.67 -2.99
N ASN A 74 4.38 -9.09 -4.22
CA ASN A 74 4.90 -10.37 -4.71
C ASN A 74 6.44 -10.40 -4.64
N GLN A 75 7.04 -11.60 -4.72
CA GLN A 75 8.50 -11.74 -4.69
C GLN A 75 9.22 -11.02 -5.84
N ASP A 76 8.58 -10.88 -6.97
CA ASP A 76 9.10 -10.10 -8.12
C ASP A 76 8.93 -8.57 -7.96
N GLY A 77 8.31 -8.12 -6.86
CA GLY A 77 8.07 -6.72 -6.55
C GLY A 77 6.83 -6.12 -7.22
N THR A 78 6.02 -6.92 -7.90
CA THR A 78 4.73 -6.48 -8.44
C THR A 78 3.71 -6.25 -7.32
N THR A 79 2.72 -5.41 -7.60
CA THR A 79 1.63 -5.16 -6.65
C THR A 79 0.77 -6.41 -6.49
N GLN A 80 0.48 -6.77 -5.24
CA GLN A 80 -0.42 -7.85 -4.90
C GLN A 80 -1.86 -7.33 -4.84
N SER A 81 -2.81 -8.10 -5.40
CA SER A 81 -4.22 -7.87 -5.10
C SER A 81 -4.49 -8.19 -3.63
N PRO A 82 -5.29 -7.38 -2.91
CA PRO A 82 -5.70 -7.69 -1.54
C PRO A 82 -6.69 -8.85 -1.47
N ASP A 83 -7.27 -9.28 -2.59
CA ASP A 83 -8.30 -10.29 -2.63
C ASP A 83 -7.83 -11.62 -2.01
N GLY A 84 -8.58 -12.09 -1.02
CA GLY A 84 -8.25 -13.30 -0.28
C GLY A 84 -6.97 -13.20 0.55
N LEU A 85 -6.39 -12.01 0.74
CA LEU A 85 -5.39 -11.76 1.77
C LEU A 85 -6.07 -11.53 3.12
N ALA A 86 -5.51 -12.12 4.17
CA ALA A 86 -5.89 -11.84 5.55
C ALA A 86 -4.63 -11.64 6.37
N LEU A 87 -4.55 -10.51 7.04
CA LEU A 87 -3.45 -10.12 7.88
C LEU A 87 -3.94 -9.95 9.32
N ARG A 88 -3.22 -10.51 10.28
CA ARG A 88 -3.50 -10.39 11.72
C ARG A 88 -2.23 -10.05 12.47
N LEU A 89 -2.38 -9.33 13.56
CA LEU A 89 -1.38 -9.22 14.62
C LEU A 89 -1.79 -10.23 15.70
N SER A 90 -0.99 -11.28 15.90
CA SER A 90 -1.35 -12.43 16.72
C SER A 90 -0.21 -12.82 17.66
N GLY A 91 -0.53 -13.06 18.90
CA GLY A 91 0.33 -13.51 19.98
C GLY A 91 -0.46 -14.36 20.96
N ASP A 92 0.03 -14.50 22.20
CA ASP A 92 -0.64 -15.24 23.25
C ASP A 92 -1.85 -14.47 23.82
N THR A 93 -1.74 -13.14 23.91
CA THR A 93 -2.75 -12.24 24.48
C THR A 93 -3.40 -11.31 23.45
N VAL A 94 -2.75 -11.11 22.32
CA VAL A 94 -3.20 -10.21 21.23
C VAL A 94 -3.69 -11.01 20.04
N ASP A 95 -4.88 -10.66 19.54
CA ASP A 95 -5.39 -11.17 18.27
C ASP A 95 -6.22 -10.08 17.57
N LEU A 96 -5.56 -9.31 16.69
CA LEU A 96 -6.12 -8.15 16.03
C LEU A 96 -6.07 -8.31 14.52
N PRO A 97 -7.21 -8.36 13.79
CA PRO A 97 -7.22 -8.30 12.34
C PRO A 97 -6.75 -6.92 11.85
N LEU A 98 -5.88 -6.90 10.85
CA LEU A 98 -5.41 -5.68 10.22
C LEU A 98 -6.05 -5.53 8.83
N ALA A 99 -6.75 -4.43 8.64
CA ALA A 99 -7.38 -4.12 7.35
C ALA A 99 -6.33 -3.85 6.27
N LEU A 100 -6.55 -4.44 5.09
CA LEU A 100 -5.77 -4.16 3.89
C LEU A 100 -6.58 -3.25 2.97
N ASP A 101 -5.95 -2.20 2.46
CA ASP A 101 -6.55 -1.35 1.44
C ASP A 101 -6.47 -2.03 0.05
N SER A 102 -7.12 -1.43 -0.94
CA SER A 102 -7.20 -1.94 -2.32
C SER A 102 -5.83 -2.14 -3.00
N ASP A 103 -4.79 -1.51 -2.50
CA ASP A 103 -3.41 -1.63 -2.98
C ASP A 103 -2.53 -2.53 -2.09
N ALA A 104 -3.17 -3.38 -1.27
CA ALA A 104 -2.55 -4.28 -0.30
C ALA A 104 -1.63 -3.56 0.70
N THR A 105 -1.96 -2.32 1.04
CA THR A 105 -1.28 -1.59 2.12
C THR A 105 -2.05 -1.68 3.42
N PHE A 106 -1.35 -1.54 4.55
CA PHE A 106 -1.94 -1.53 5.88
C PHE A 106 -1.23 -0.53 6.80
N ILE A 107 -1.93 -0.10 7.83
CA ILE A 107 -1.38 0.68 8.93
C ILE A 107 -0.99 -0.30 10.03
N LEU A 108 0.26 -0.23 10.48
CA LEU A 108 0.72 -0.99 11.63
C LEU A 108 0.38 -0.18 12.90
N PRO A 109 -0.49 -0.68 13.80
CA PRO A 109 -0.80 0.02 15.03
C PRO A 109 0.40 -0.02 15.98
N ARG A 110 0.58 1.03 16.80
CA ARG A 110 1.45 0.97 17.96
C ARG A 110 0.73 0.25 19.09
N SER A 111 1.30 -0.85 19.57
CA SER A 111 0.76 -1.64 20.66
C SER A 111 1.89 -2.10 21.57
N GLN A 112 1.88 -1.61 22.80
CA GLN A 112 2.81 -2.09 23.84
C GLN A 112 2.51 -3.55 24.18
N GLU A 113 1.22 -3.92 24.23
CA GLU A 113 0.79 -5.29 24.49
C GLU A 113 1.37 -6.26 23.44
N ALA A 114 1.23 -5.96 22.14
CA ALA A 114 1.81 -6.79 21.07
C ALA A 114 3.35 -6.85 21.14
N PHE A 115 3.99 -5.78 21.58
CA PHE A 115 5.43 -5.75 21.77
C PHE A 115 5.86 -6.66 22.94
N ASP A 116 5.19 -6.60 24.06
CA ASP A 116 5.50 -7.41 25.25
C ASP A 116 5.18 -8.89 25.03
N ASP A 117 4.10 -9.16 24.33
CA ASP A 117 3.63 -10.50 23.93
C ASP A 117 4.50 -11.19 22.87
N ASN A 118 5.50 -10.51 22.31
CA ASN A 118 6.26 -10.97 21.13
C ASN A 118 5.36 -11.39 19.94
N ALA A 119 4.25 -10.70 19.76
CA ALA A 119 3.29 -11.00 18.72
C ALA A 119 3.91 -10.96 17.32
N ASP A 120 3.34 -11.73 16.40
CA ASP A 120 3.70 -11.74 14.99
C ASP A 120 2.59 -11.13 14.13
N LEU A 121 2.97 -10.47 13.05
CA LEU A 121 2.08 -10.25 11.93
C LEU A 121 1.99 -11.55 11.14
N VAL A 122 0.80 -12.11 11.09
CA VAL A 122 0.49 -13.39 10.43
C VAL A 122 -0.29 -13.12 9.16
N LEU A 123 0.29 -13.49 8.01
CA LEU A 123 -0.37 -13.37 6.72
C LEU A 123 -0.80 -14.76 6.24
N ASN A 124 -2.02 -14.89 5.73
CA ASN A 124 -2.57 -16.12 5.17
C ASN A 124 -1.94 -16.50 3.81
N ARG A 125 -0.62 -16.41 3.71
CA ARG A 125 0.18 -16.85 2.57
C ARG A 125 1.33 -17.72 3.06
N LYS A 126 1.77 -18.64 2.22
CA LYS A 126 2.92 -19.47 2.53
C LYS A 126 4.17 -18.61 2.68
N LYS A 127 5.02 -18.96 3.64
CA LYS A 127 6.30 -18.32 3.93
C LYS A 127 7.14 -18.07 2.67
N SER A 128 7.82 -16.93 2.66
CA SER A 128 8.68 -16.46 1.57
C SER A 128 7.96 -16.22 0.22
N ARG A 129 6.66 -16.01 0.23
CA ARG A 129 5.90 -15.66 -0.98
C ARG A 129 5.70 -14.17 -1.16
N MET A 130 5.83 -13.42 -0.06
CA MET A 130 5.56 -11.98 -0.04
C MET A 130 6.79 -11.20 0.40
N ARG A 131 6.85 -9.96 -0.04
CA ARG A 131 7.78 -8.94 0.44
C ARG A 131 7.00 -7.89 1.20
N TRP A 132 7.53 -7.50 2.34
CA TRP A 132 7.00 -6.46 3.19
C TRP A 132 7.82 -5.19 2.97
N ARG A 133 7.18 -4.11 2.58
CA ARG A 133 7.87 -2.86 2.25
C ARG A 133 7.22 -1.70 3.01
N PRO A 134 7.98 -0.78 3.56
CA PRO A 134 7.42 0.50 3.97
C PRO A 134 6.98 1.29 2.74
N ARG A 135 5.94 2.06 2.89
CA ARG A 135 5.45 3.02 1.91
C ARG A 135 5.19 4.33 2.63
N VAL A 136 6.04 5.30 2.37
CA VAL A 136 5.93 6.66 2.91
C VAL A 136 5.41 7.56 1.82
N ARG A 137 4.36 8.34 2.11
CA ARG A 137 3.76 9.20 1.11
C ARG A 137 3.18 10.46 1.71
N SER A 138 3.54 11.60 1.17
CA SER A 138 2.93 12.89 1.47
C SER A 138 1.57 13.01 0.78
N PRO A 139 0.56 13.62 1.43
CA PRO A 139 -0.76 13.83 0.82
C PRO A 139 -0.68 14.78 -0.37
N GLY A 140 -1.61 14.63 -1.32
CA GLY A 140 -1.70 15.50 -2.50
C GLY A 140 -0.67 15.26 -3.60
N VAL A 141 0.26 14.31 -3.41
CA VAL A 141 1.23 13.92 -4.45
C VAL A 141 0.57 12.92 -5.41
N PRO A 142 0.52 13.19 -6.73
CA PRO A 142 -0.06 12.28 -7.73
C PRO A 142 0.62 10.91 -7.74
N GLU A 143 -0.08 9.85 -8.19
CA GLU A 143 0.45 8.49 -8.14
C GLU A 143 1.74 8.27 -8.94
N ASN A 144 1.87 8.96 -10.09
CA ASN A 144 3.05 8.91 -10.93
C ASN A 144 4.14 9.92 -10.49
N VAL A 145 4.02 10.47 -9.28
CA VAL A 145 5.00 11.38 -8.70
C VAL A 145 5.43 10.87 -7.33
N ARG A 146 6.71 10.95 -7.03
CA ARG A 146 7.27 10.69 -5.70
C ARG A 146 8.05 11.89 -5.23
N ARG A 147 7.89 12.25 -3.98
CA ARG A 147 8.70 13.27 -3.33
C ARG A 147 9.99 12.67 -2.83
N LEU A 148 11.12 13.33 -3.03
CA LEU A 148 12.42 12.79 -2.62
C LEU A 148 12.51 12.61 -1.11
N GLY A 149 11.92 13.51 -0.33
CA GLY A 149 11.81 13.39 1.12
C GLY A 149 11.07 12.14 1.56
N ASP A 150 9.95 11.80 0.89
CA ASP A 150 9.20 10.56 1.15
C ASP A 150 10.08 9.33 0.94
N LEU A 151 10.84 9.28 -0.15
CA LEU A 151 11.72 8.15 -0.47
C LEU A 151 12.93 8.06 0.47
N ARG A 152 13.43 9.19 0.96
CA ARG A 152 14.48 9.22 2.00
C ARG A 152 13.95 8.65 3.31
N LEU A 153 12.77 9.10 3.75
CA LEU A 153 12.13 8.60 4.97
C LEU A 153 11.78 7.11 4.83
N GLU A 154 11.26 6.69 3.66
CA GLU A 154 10.98 5.29 3.35
C GLU A 154 12.24 4.41 3.46
N CYS A 155 13.40 4.93 3.00
CA CYS A 155 14.67 4.25 3.17
C CYS A 155 15.04 4.04 4.65
N GLU A 156 14.91 5.06 5.50
CA GLU A 156 15.21 4.96 6.93
C GLU A 156 14.33 3.91 7.62
N VAL A 157 13.03 3.91 7.30
CA VAL A 157 12.09 2.90 7.79
C VAL A 157 12.49 1.51 7.30
N ALA A 158 12.80 1.35 6.01
CA ALA A 158 13.22 0.08 5.43
C ALA A 158 14.49 -0.45 6.11
N TRP A 159 15.47 0.41 6.35
CA TRP A 159 16.69 0.03 7.05
C TRP A 159 16.42 -0.46 8.47
N ALA A 160 15.57 0.24 9.21
CA ALA A 160 15.24 -0.14 10.59
C ALA A 160 14.60 -1.54 10.67
N VAL A 161 13.75 -1.89 9.70
CA VAL A 161 13.04 -3.18 9.64
C VAL A 161 13.92 -4.30 9.12
N MET A 162 14.78 -4.02 8.10
CA MET A 162 15.48 -5.08 7.35
C MET A 162 16.92 -5.34 7.81
N LYS A 163 17.51 -4.45 8.62
CA LYS A 163 18.93 -4.54 9.00
C LYS A 163 19.34 -5.87 9.64
N ASP A 164 18.42 -6.54 10.34
CA ASP A 164 18.71 -7.82 11.01
C ASP A 164 18.70 -9.01 10.03
N GLU A 165 18.15 -8.84 8.83
CA GLU A 165 18.20 -9.84 7.74
C GLU A 165 19.55 -9.79 6.99
N ILE A 166 20.33 -8.71 7.19
CA ILE A 166 21.64 -8.51 6.56
C ILE A 166 22.73 -9.15 7.44
N ASN A 167 23.70 -9.82 6.80
CA ASN A 167 24.79 -10.44 7.56
C ASN A 167 25.51 -9.39 8.43
N ILE A 168 26.03 -9.84 9.59
CA ILE A 168 26.57 -8.95 10.64
C ILE A 168 27.72 -8.06 10.14
N VAL A 169 28.55 -8.55 9.24
CA VAL A 169 29.72 -7.80 8.72
C VAL A 169 29.25 -6.65 7.86
N ALA A 170 28.37 -6.91 6.89
CA ALA A 170 27.80 -5.86 6.02
C ALA A 170 26.98 -4.84 6.83
N ARG A 171 26.18 -5.33 7.79
CA ARG A 171 25.41 -4.45 8.69
C ARG A 171 26.30 -3.53 9.51
N SER A 172 27.38 -4.05 10.09
CA SER A 172 28.33 -3.26 10.89
C SER A 172 29.04 -2.22 10.03
N ALA A 173 29.47 -2.56 8.81
CA ALA A 173 30.06 -1.61 7.88
C ALA A 173 29.09 -0.49 7.49
N MET A 174 27.84 -0.82 7.24
CA MET A 174 26.79 0.18 6.95
C MET A 174 26.46 1.07 8.16
N ALA A 175 26.47 0.50 9.37
CA ALA A 175 26.19 1.24 10.59
C ALA A 175 27.19 2.38 10.85
N VAL A 176 28.46 2.21 10.48
CA VAL A 176 29.50 3.25 10.62
C VAL A 176 29.16 4.52 9.85
N VAL A 177 28.47 4.39 8.71
CA VAL A 177 28.07 5.53 7.85
C VAL A 177 26.63 5.96 8.09
N GLY A 178 25.97 5.47 9.14
CA GLY A 178 24.59 5.84 9.48
C GLY A 178 23.51 4.96 8.85
N GLY A 179 23.88 3.83 8.26
CA GLY A 179 22.94 2.88 7.65
C GLY A 179 22.99 2.84 6.12
N MET A 180 22.16 1.97 5.56
CA MET A 180 22.07 1.73 4.12
C MET A 180 21.76 3.02 3.33
N CYS A 181 20.93 3.89 3.87
CA CYS A 181 20.50 5.13 3.22
C CYS A 181 21.62 6.14 3.04
N HIS A 182 22.70 6.01 3.82
CA HIS A 182 23.88 6.89 3.82
C HIS A 182 25.12 6.21 3.22
N ALA A 183 25.09 4.90 3.01
CA ALA A 183 26.24 4.15 2.51
C ALA A 183 26.56 4.51 1.04
N PRO A 184 27.82 4.88 0.71
CA PRO A 184 28.19 5.34 -0.64
C PRO A 184 27.99 4.29 -1.73
N MET A 185 28.05 3.02 -1.37
CA MET A 185 27.95 1.89 -2.30
C MET A 185 26.50 1.44 -2.54
N THR A 186 25.51 2.04 -1.85
CA THR A 186 24.13 1.62 -1.99
C THR A 186 23.41 2.46 -3.05
N ALA A 187 23.04 1.82 -4.14
CA ALA A 187 22.10 2.37 -5.10
C ALA A 187 20.68 1.94 -4.69
N LEU A 188 19.88 2.89 -4.24
CA LEU A 188 18.47 2.63 -3.96
C LEU A 188 17.66 2.75 -5.24
N SER A 189 16.97 1.67 -5.59
CA SER A 189 16.05 1.67 -6.71
C SER A 189 14.61 1.69 -6.21
N TYR A 190 13.79 2.50 -6.84
CA TYR A 190 12.34 2.48 -6.69
C TYR A 190 11.72 1.71 -7.85
N ARG A 191 10.92 0.68 -7.53
CA ARG A 191 10.18 -0.08 -8.54
C ARG A 191 8.82 0.56 -8.77
N ALA A 192 8.56 0.92 -10.02
CA ALA A 192 7.27 1.46 -10.45
C ALA A 192 6.24 0.32 -10.65
N PRO A 193 4.94 0.64 -10.59
CA PRO A 193 3.88 -0.36 -10.77
C PRO A 193 3.78 -0.89 -12.21
N LYS A 194 4.26 -0.12 -13.20
CA LYS A 194 4.28 -0.47 -14.62
C LYS A 194 5.64 -0.15 -15.24
N ARG A 195 5.88 -0.62 -16.46
CA ARG A 195 7.07 -0.32 -17.24
C ARG A 195 7.17 1.19 -17.49
N LEU A 196 8.36 1.74 -17.30
CA LEU A 196 8.67 3.15 -17.41
C LEU A 196 9.19 3.52 -18.81
N GLU A 197 8.77 4.65 -19.32
CA GLU A 197 9.42 5.35 -20.42
C GLU A 197 10.52 6.26 -19.89
N ALA A 198 10.24 7.03 -18.84
CA ALA A 198 11.18 7.94 -18.24
C ALA A 198 10.90 8.15 -16.74
N ALA A 199 11.93 8.57 -16.00
CA ALA A 199 11.79 9.13 -14.67
C ALA A 199 12.62 10.42 -14.59
N ARG A 200 12.01 11.51 -14.13
CA ARG A 200 12.60 12.84 -14.08
C ARG A 200 12.54 13.44 -12.70
N LEU A 201 13.68 13.82 -12.17
CA LEU A 201 13.82 14.55 -10.92
C LEU A 201 13.83 16.05 -11.20
N THR A 202 13.01 16.81 -10.48
CA THR A 202 12.86 18.28 -10.63
C THR A 202 12.90 18.98 -9.27
N SER A 203 13.48 20.19 -9.23
CA SER A 203 13.47 21.11 -8.11
C SER A 203 13.58 22.54 -8.62
N GLY A 204 12.48 23.29 -8.61
CA GLY A 204 12.39 24.57 -9.30
C GLY A 204 12.66 24.41 -10.79
N GLU A 205 13.60 25.18 -11.33
CA GLU A 205 13.98 25.12 -12.76
C GLU A 205 14.96 23.98 -13.08
N ARG A 206 15.54 23.35 -12.06
CA ARG A 206 16.49 22.25 -12.27
C ARG A 206 15.79 20.95 -12.57
N SER A 207 16.30 20.22 -13.53
CA SER A 207 15.74 18.95 -13.96
C SER A 207 16.84 17.97 -14.38
N ARG A 208 16.66 16.67 -14.06
CA ARG A 208 17.56 15.59 -14.46
C ARG A 208 16.79 14.30 -14.72
N LEU A 209 17.11 13.62 -15.81
CA LEU A 209 16.64 12.25 -16.04
C LEU A 209 17.35 11.29 -15.06
N LEU A 210 16.59 10.36 -14.51
CA LEU A 210 17.11 9.31 -13.65
C LEU A 210 17.43 8.07 -14.48
N THR A 211 18.43 7.31 -14.02
CA THR A 211 18.79 6.04 -14.64
C THR A 211 17.69 5.01 -14.36
N LEU A 212 17.16 4.42 -15.42
CA LEU A 212 16.24 3.29 -15.33
C LEU A 212 17.02 1.97 -15.25
N SER A 213 16.40 0.93 -14.68
CA SER A 213 16.86 -0.45 -14.79
C SER A 213 16.72 -0.97 -16.23
N GLU A 214 17.44 -2.04 -16.57
CA GLU A 214 17.38 -2.67 -17.90
C GLU A 214 15.97 -3.11 -18.29
N ASP A 215 15.19 -3.59 -17.32
CA ASP A 215 13.80 -4.00 -17.52
C ASP A 215 12.81 -2.83 -17.55
N HIS A 216 13.29 -1.59 -17.35
CA HIS A 216 12.51 -0.36 -17.26
C HIS A 216 11.41 -0.37 -16.18
N HIS A 217 11.51 -1.24 -15.17
CA HIS A 217 10.56 -1.27 -14.07
C HIS A 217 11.01 -0.51 -12.83
N SER A 218 12.24 -0.01 -12.82
CA SER A 218 12.79 0.71 -11.67
C SER A 218 13.65 1.88 -12.12
N PHE A 219 13.85 2.84 -11.22
CA PHE A 219 14.81 3.93 -11.40
C PHE A 219 15.67 4.11 -10.14
N ILE A 220 16.88 4.63 -10.32
CA ILE A 220 17.82 4.90 -9.22
C ILE A 220 17.43 6.21 -8.54
N VAL A 221 17.18 6.15 -7.24
CA VAL A 221 16.81 7.31 -6.42
C VAL A 221 18.07 7.92 -5.78
N PRO A 222 18.33 9.22 -5.97
CA PRO A 222 19.51 9.88 -5.41
C PRO A 222 19.29 10.29 -3.94
N VAL A 223 18.95 9.35 -3.04
CA VAL A 223 18.60 9.63 -1.64
C VAL A 223 19.68 10.37 -0.87
N ARG A 224 20.96 10.18 -1.22
CA ARG A 224 22.11 10.80 -0.55
C ARG A 224 22.52 12.15 -1.14
N SER A 225 21.98 12.49 -2.29
CA SER A 225 22.38 13.74 -2.96
C SER A 225 21.94 14.94 -2.13
N LYS A 226 22.90 15.80 -1.77
CA LYS A 226 22.62 17.10 -1.12
C LYS A 226 22.24 18.17 -2.12
N GLU A 227 22.43 17.92 -3.40
CA GLU A 227 22.06 18.83 -4.50
C GLU A 227 20.54 19.00 -4.59
N TRP A 228 19.79 17.96 -4.23
CA TRP A 228 18.34 17.92 -4.29
C TRP A 228 17.74 17.94 -2.88
N ASP A 229 16.83 18.84 -2.64
CA ASP A 229 16.11 18.96 -1.35
C ASP A 229 15.02 17.89 -1.19
N ASN A 230 14.39 17.88 -0.02
CA ASN A 230 13.31 16.92 0.27
C ASN A 230 12.02 17.21 -0.49
N GLU A 231 11.84 18.44 -0.97
CA GLU A 231 10.68 18.88 -1.74
C GLU A 231 10.80 18.52 -3.23
N SER A 232 12.00 18.14 -3.68
CA SER A 232 12.25 17.72 -5.07
C SER A 232 11.30 16.58 -5.47
N LEU A 233 10.76 16.66 -6.67
CA LEU A 233 9.76 15.72 -7.19
C LEU A 233 10.38 14.81 -8.25
N ILE A 234 10.05 13.53 -8.18
CA ILE A 234 10.36 12.54 -9.21
C ILE A 234 9.06 12.20 -9.93
N THR A 235 8.92 12.72 -11.13
CA THR A 235 7.81 12.37 -12.03
C THR A 235 8.24 11.23 -12.93
N TYR A 236 7.41 10.19 -13.08
CA TYR A 236 7.69 9.09 -13.97
C TYR A 236 6.55 8.86 -14.95
N GLU A 237 6.94 8.53 -16.17
CA GLU A 237 6.06 8.28 -17.29
C GLU A 237 6.06 6.79 -17.57
N PHE A 238 4.88 6.23 -17.77
CA PHE A 238 4.75 4.82 -18.13
C PHE A 238 4.89 4.64 -19.62
N ALA A 239 5.58 3.58 -20.03
CA ALA A 239 5.60 3.16 -21.42
C ALA A 239 4.17 2.85 -21.89
N ALA A 240 3.86 3.23 -23.14
CA ALA A 240 2.58 2.90 -23.75
C ALA A 240 2.40 1.36 -23.75
N ASP A 241 1.21 0.89 -23.38
CA ASP A 241 0.88 -0.52 -23.47
C ASP A 241 0.90 -0.95 -24.94
N THR A 242 1.97 -1.62 -25.36
CA THR A 242 2.19 -2.09 -26.74
C THR A 242 1.21 -3.21 -27.15
N GLN A 243 0.22 -3.51 -26.31
CA GLN A 243 -0.73 -4.61 -26.52
C GLN A 243 -1.99 -4.22 -27.31
N GLN A 244 -2.05 -3.06 -27.93
CA GLN A 244 -3.23 -2.63 -28.70
C GLN A 244 -2.96 -2.31 -30.17
N ALA A 245 -1.85 -2.82 -30.74
CA ALA A 245 -1.73 -2.95 -32.19
C ALA A 245 -2.15 -4.36 -32.59
N ALA A 246 -3.44 -4.66 -32.57
CA ALA A 246 -3.95 -5.76 -33.35
C ALA A 246 -3.54 -5.49 -34.83
N PRO A 247 -2.89 -6.45 -35.51
CA PRO A 247 -2.59 -6.25 -36.93
C PRO A 247 -3.91 -6.02 -37.64
N LEU A 248 -4.00 -4.87 -38.33
CA LEU A 248 -5.05 -4.64 -39.31
C LEU A 248 -5.06 -5.86 -40.25
N GLN A 249 -6.03 -6.73 -40.06
CA GLN A 249 -6.31 -7.81 -40.99
C GLN A 249 -6.63 -7.13 -42.33
N ALA A 250 -5.70 -7.23 -43.25
CA ALA A 250 -5.95 -6.83 -44.64
C ALA A 250 -7.18 -7.59 -45.13
N ALA A 251 -8.25 -6.86 -45.44
CA ALA A 251 -9.43 -7.45 -46.06
C ALA A 251 -9.02 -8.16 -47.35
N PRO A 252 -9.47 -9.39 -47.60
CA PRO A 252 -9.18 -10.07 -48.85
C PRO A 252 -9.81 -9.30 -50.02
N LEU A 253 -8.99 -8.94 -50.99
CA LEU A 253 -9.43 -8.40 -52.27
C LEU A 253 -10.39 -9.40 -52.94
N GLN A 254 -11.67 -9.07 -52.96
CA GLN A 254 -12.64 -9.80 -53.78
C GLN A 254 -12.31 -9.59 -55.27
N THR A 255 -11.77 -10.62 -55.87
CA THR A 255 -11.59 -10.69 -57.33
C THR A 255 -12.97 -10.70 -57.98
N ALA A 256 -13.30 -9.63 -58.69
CA ALA A 256 -14.49 -9.56 -59.54
C ALA A 256 -14.36 -10.59 -60.67
N GLN A 257 -15.16 -11.65 -60.63
CA GLN A 257 -15.34 -12.55 -61.76
C GLN A 257 -16.15 -11.84 -62.83
N LYS A 258 -15.50 -11.65 -63.96
CA LYS A 258 -16.07 -11.14 -65.20
C LYS A 258 -16.90 -12.26 -65.81
N GLU A 259 -18.23 -12.14 -65.81
CA GLU A 259 -19.12 -12.96 -66.60
C GLU A 259 -18.87 -12.65 -68.11
N GLN A 260 -18.38 -13.63 -68.84
CA GLN A 260 -18.43 -13.66 -70.27
C GLN A 260 -19.68 -14.42 -70.67
N GLY A 261 -20.60 -13.69 -71.30
CA GLY A 261 -21.76 -14.26 -71.95
C GLY A 261 -21.39 -15.19 -73.11
N ALA A 262 -22.00 -16.33 -73.11
CA ALA A 262 -22.03 -17.24 -74.26
C ALA A 262 -23.30 -16.98 -75.07
N GLU A 263 -23.10 -16.57 -76.32
CA GLU A 263 -24.09 -16.48 -77.34
C GLU A 263 -24.17 -17.85 -78.05
N ALA A 264 -25.36 -18.33 -78.26
CA ALA A 264 -25.66 -19.53 -79.02
C ALA A 264 -26.28 -19.15 -80.36
N PRO A 265 -26.21 -20.02 -81.39
CA PRO A 265 -27.24 -20.01 -82.40
C PRO A 265 -28.41 -20.94 -82.12
#